data_a35284acd412fea12a83361ff3a3f5ab
#
_entry.id   a35284acd412fea12a83361ff3a3f5ab
#
_cell.length_a   1.000
_cell.length_b   1.000
_cell.length_c   1.000
_cell.angle_alpha   90.00
_cell.angle_beta   90.00
_cell.angle_gamma   90.00
#
_symmetry.space_group_name_H-M   'P 1'
#
loop_
_entity.id
_entity.type
_entity.pdbx_description
1 polymer ?
#
loop_
_entity_poly.entity_id
_entity_poly.type
_entity_poly.pdbx_seq_one_letter_code
_entity_poly.pdbx_strand_id
1 'polypeptide(L)'
;PVRSSHAYVVKVSGLRWLGCMLLTPLAWATRVWALPFLTVLCPSERFYAQRGRRHQTLLERAWQIIRLVRRWLPGREVVFVADSSFAALEWLALVARLPRVSVITRLRLDAALYDPPPPRAPGQRGRPRLKGKRRPTLEAVLADEKTQWSTLTVDDWYGEGPREVEVTTDTAVWYHAGKPPVAIRWVLIRDPQERFKPQALLSTNLEYTCAQMLAWFVCRWTMEVTFEEARAHL
;
A
#
# COMPACT_ATOMS: atom_id res chain seq x y z
N PRO A 1 2.44 4.32 18.24
CA PRO A 1 2.65 3.29 19.24
C PRO A 1 4.09 2.82 19.12
N VAL A 2 4.86 3.00 20.17
CA VAL A 2 6.20 2.45 20.27
C VAL A 2 6.00 0.95 20.55
N ARG A 3 6.42 0.07 19.66
CA ARG A 3 6.61 -1.34 19.99
C ARG A 3 7.86 -1.40 20.87
N SER A 4 7.66 -1.27 22.16
CA SER A 4 8.68 -1.59 23.14
C SER A 4 8.56 -3.07 23.51
N SER A 5 9.52 -3.58 24.23
CA SER A 5 9.61 -4.95 24.78
C SER A 5 8.43 -5.41 25.66
N HIS A 6 7.31 -4.69 25.66
CA HIS A 6 6.12 -5.01 26.41
C HIS A 6 5.12 -5.80 25.59
N ALA A 7 4.50 -6.81 26.21
CA ALA A 7 3.47 -7.65 25.61
C ALA A 7 2.17 -6.91 25.23
N TYR A 8 2.04 -5.62 25.54
CA TYR A 8 0.88 -4.78 25.26
C TYR A 8 1.27 -3.42 24.66
N VAL A 9 0.35 -2.83 23.90
CA VAL A 9 0.54 -1.54 23.24
C VAL A 9 0.42 -0.41 24.26
N VAL A 10 1.52 0.28 24.57
CA VAL A 10 1.53 1.50 25.38
C VAL A 10 1.29 2.70 24.48
N LYS A 11 0.23 3.47 24.75
CA LYS A 11 -0.01 4.76 24.09
C LYS A 11 0.83 5.83 24.77
N VAL A 12 1.80 6.37 24.06
CA VAL A 12 2.65 7.46 24.53
C VAL A 12 2.35 8.73 23.73
N SER A 13 2.33 9.87 24.38
CA SER A 13 2.29 11.16 23.70
C SER A 13 3.64 11.40 23.02
N GLY A 14 3.60 11.77 21.73
CA GLY A 14 4.81 12.02 20.96
C GLY A 14 4.52 12.75 19.65
N LEU A 15 5.59 13.12 18.97
CA LEU A 15 5.51 13.70 17.64
C LEU A 15 5.34 12.59 16.60
N ARG A 16 4.37 12.77 15.69
CA ARG A 16 4.20 11.87 14.55
C ARG A 16 4.96 12.44 13.36
N TRP A 17 5.83 11.62 12.80
CA TRP A 17 6.55 11.93 11.58
C TRP A 17 6.09 11.02 10.45
N LEU A 18 6.01 11.58 9.25
CA LEU A 18 5.85 10.84 8.00
C LEU A 18 7.16 10.93 7.24
N GLY A 19 7.90 9.81 7.20
CA GLY A 19 9.15 9.69 6.44
C GLY A 19 8.88 9.14 5.06
N CYS A 20 9.55 9.69 4.05
CA CYS A 20 9.64 9.14 2.71
C CYS A 20 11.09 8.74 2.46
N MET A 21 11.31 7.49 2.06
CA MET A 21 12.62 6.92 1.85
C MET A 21 12.72 6.37 0.44
N LEU A 22 13.89 6.52 -0.17
CA LEU A 22 14.21 5.91 -1.46
C LEU A 22 14.71 4.49 -1.21
N LEU A 23 14.00 3.51 -1.75
CA LEU A 23 14.46 2.12 -1.77
C LEU A 23 15.41 1.95 -2.95
N THR A 24 16.68 1.68 -2.70
CA THR A 24 17.70 1.57 -3.74
C THR A 24 18.71 0.47 -3.44
N PRO A 25 19.06 -0.34 -4.43
CA PRO A 25 20.23 -1.19 -4.33
C PRO A 25 21.50 -0.32 -4.35
N LEU A 26 22.47 -0.64 -3.52
CA LEU A 26 23.79 -0.02 -3.51
C LEU A 26 24.81 -1.05 -3.97
N ALA A 27 25.74 -0.65 -4.85
CA ALA A 27 26.70 -1.56 -5.48
C ALA A 27 27.60 -2.33 -4.49
N TRP A 28 27.83 -1.76 -3.31
CA TRP A 28 28.67 -2.33 -2.25
C TRP A 28 27.87 -3.04 -1.15
N ALA A 29 26.53 -2.98 -1.22
CA ALA A 29 25.65 -3.57 -0.20
C ALA A 29 24.97 -4.83 -0.73
N THR A 30 24.79 -5.81 0.15
CA THR A 30 24.11 -7.10 -0.17
C THR A 30 22.59 -6.99 -0.13
N ARG A 31 22.05 -5.86 0.32
CA ARG A 31 20.61 -5.61 0.46
C ARG A 31 20.18 -4.28 -0.15
N VAL A 32 18.89 -4.14 -0.41
CA VAL A 32 18.28 -2.83 -0.73
C VAL A 32 18.32 -1.93 0.52
N TRP A 33 18.66 -0.67 0.34
CA TRP A 33 18.69 0.34 1.40
C TRP A 33 17.48 1.26 1.29
N ALA A 34 16.95 1.68 2.43
CA ALA A 34 15.94 2.72 2.53
C ALA A 34 16.61 4.04 2.94
N LEU A 35 16.86 4.93 1.99
CA LEU A 35 17.53 6.20 2.22
C LEU A 35 16.50 7.30 2.52
N PRO A 36 16.45 7.87 3.73
CA PRO A 36 15.52 8.94 4.06
C PRO A 36 15.90 10.21 3.31
N PHE A 37 14.96 10.81 2.57
CA PHE A 37 15.18 12.04 1.83
C PHE A 37 14.14 13.13 2.09
N LEU A 38 13.00 12.77 2.68
CA LEU A 38 11.95 13.72 3.02
C LEU A 38 11.21 13.27 4.27
N THR A 39 11.10 14.17 5.25
CA THR A 39 10.38 13.92 6.49
C THR A 39 9.44 15.08 6.78
N VAL A 40 8.20 14.77 7.14
CA VAL A 40 7.16 15.78 7.44
C VAL A 40 6.58 15.53 8.82
N LEU A 41 6.56 16.58 9.63
CA LEU A 41 5.88 16.54 10.93
C LEU A 41 4.36 16.54 10.74
N CYS A 42 3.68 15.61 11.40
CA CYS A 42 2.22 15.46 11.37
C CYS A 42 1.66 15.75 12.78
N PRO A 43 1.48 17.01 13.16
CA PRO A 43 0.96 17.36 14.47
C PRO A 43 -0.47 16.85 14.69
N SER A 44 -0.83 16.64 15.97
CA SER A 44 -2.16 16.17 16.33
C SER A 44 -3.25 17.23 16.03
N GLU A 45 -4.49 16.77 15.95
CA GLU A 45 -5.65 17.66 15.81
C GLU A 45 -5.72 18.71 16.95
N ARG A 46 -5.44 18.29 18.18
CA ARG A 46 -5.37 19.17 19.35
C ARG A 46 -4.36 20.32 19.16
N PHE A 47 -3.20 20.04 18.59
CA PHE A 47 -2.17 21.05 18.31
C PHE A 47 -2.68 22.10 17.31
N TYR A 48 -3.41 21.69 16.28
CA TYR A 48 -3.99 22.61 15.30
C TYR A 48 -5.14 23.41 15.88
N ALA A 49 -6.03 22.77 16.67
CA ALA A 49 -7.16 23.44 17.33
C ALA A 49 -6.67 24.55 18.26
N GLN A 50 -5.62 24.33 19.06
CA GLN A 50 -5.02 25.33 19.94
C GLN A 50 -4.48 26.57 19.19
N ARG A 51 -4.26 26.47 17.89
CA ARG A 51 -3.74 27.55 17.02
C ARG A 51 -4.77 28.10 16.05
N GLY A 52 -6.02 27.69 16.18
CA GLY A 52 -7.09 28.09 15.25
C GLY A 52 -6.83 27.68 13.79
N ARG A 53 -6.06 26.61 13.57
CA ARG A 53 -5.70 26.12 12.24
C ARG A 53 -6.41 24.82 11.91
N ARG A 54 -6.72 24.61 10.61
CA ARG A 54 -7.26 23.35 10.13
C ARG A 54 -6.24 22.22 10.30
N HIS A 55 -6.68 21.11 10.93
CA HIS A 55 -5.89 19.90 11.01
C HIS A 55 -5.62 19.32 9.61
N GLN A 56 -4.39 18.91 9.38
CA GLN A 56 -3.99 18.17 8.18
C GLN A 56 -3.74 16.72 8.56
N THR A 57 -4.53 15.83 7.97
CA THR A 57 -4.43 14.39 8.21
C THR A 57 -3.14 13.80 7.65
N LEU A 58 -2.78 12.60 8.09
CA LEU A 58 -1.63 11.85 7.56
C LEU A 58 -1.74 11.68 6.03
N LEU A 59 -2.94 11.36 5.52
CA LEU A 59 -3.18 11.17 4.08
C LEU A 59 -3.06 12.47 3.29
N GLU A 60 -3.49 13.60 3.84
CA GLU A 60 -3.27 14.93 3.21
C GLU A 60 -1.77 15.25 3.14
N ARG A 61 -1.01 14.94 4.19
CA ARG A 61 0.46 15.09 4.17
C ARG A 61 1.13 14.17 3.16
N ALA A 62 0.72 12.92 3.12
CA ALA A 62 1.20 11.97 2.11
C ALA A 62 0.89 12.44 0.68
N TRP A 63 -0.29 12.99 0.45
CA TRP A 63 -0.64 13.59 -0.83
C TRP A 63 0.29 14.75 -1.22
N GLN A 64 0.64 15.61 -0.26
CA GLN A 64 1.60 16.71 -0.49
C GLN A 64 2.98 16.16 -0.87
N ILE A 65 3.46 15.11 -0.16
CA ILE A 65 4.73 14.43 -0.47
C ILE A 65 4.70 13.86 -1.90
N ILE A 66 3.67 13.10 -2.26
CA ILE A 66 3.56 12.49 -3.59
C ILE A 66 3.59 13.54 -4.70
N ARG A 67 2.86 14.64 -4.53
CA ARG A 67 2.88 15.75 -5.50
C ARG A 67 4.24 16.41 -5.61
N LEU A 68 4.96 16.55 -4.49
CA LEU A 68 6.30 17.13 -4.46
C LEU A 68 7.29 16.22 -5.19
N VAL A 69 7.33 14.91 -4.85
CA VAL A 69 8.17 13.92 -5.50
C VAL A 69 7.86 13.83 -7.00
N ARG A 70 6.58 13.84 -7.37
CA ARG A 70 6.17 13.85 -8.78
C ARG A 70 6.67 15.10 -9.54
N ARG A 71 6.73 16.25 -8.87
CA ARG A 71 7.29 17.49 -9.47
C ARG A 71 8.80 17.38 -9.66
N TRP A 72 9.52 16.75 -8.73
CA TRP A 72 10.97 16.53 -8.86
C TRP A 72 11.33 15.52 -9.95
N LEU A 73 10.43 14.58 -10.24
CA LEU A 73 10.66 13.47 -11.16
C LEU A 73 9.64 13.44 -12.33
N PRO A 74 9.55 14.51 -13.16
CA PRO A 74 8.47 14.64 -14.15
C PRO A 74 8.48 13.56 -15.23
N GLY A 75 9.64 13.00 -15.56
CA GLY A 75 9.82 11.97 -16.60
C GLY A 75 9.85 10.54 -16.07
N ARG A 76 9.91 10.34 -14.76
CA ARG A 76 10.08 9.01 -14.14
C ARG A 76 8.74 8.39 -13.74
N GLU A 77 8.69 7.07 -13.80
CA GLU A 77 7.68 6.30 -13.09
C GLU A 77 8.06 6.21 -11.61
N VAL A 78 7.09 6.43 -10.72
CA VAL A 78 7.30 6.44 -9.27
C VAL A 78 6.31 5.49 -8.61
N VAL A 79 6.84 4.52 -7.88
CA VAL A 79 6.06 3.55 -7.11
C VAL A 79 6.21 3.86 -5.62
N PHE A 80 5.10 4.20 -4.98
CA PHE A 80 5.07 4.36 -3.52
C PHE A 80 4.61 3.05 -2.87
N VAL A 81 5.40 2.56 -1.94
CA VAL A 81 5.06 1.39 -1.14
C VAL A 81 4.77 1.84 0.29
N ALA A 82 3.59 1.52 0.78
CA ALA A 82 3.10 2.03 2.05
C ALA A 82 2.43 0.93 2.90
N ASP A 83 2.24 1.21 4.19
CA ASP A 83 1.50 0.32 5.09
C ASP A 83 -0.02 0.40 4.88
N SER A 84 -0.78 -0.40 5.63
CA SER A 84 -2.24 -0.48 5.50
C SER A 84 -2.99 0.82 5.82
N SER A 85 -2.37 1.78 6.53
CA SER A 85 -3.01 3.06 6.84
C SER A 85 -3.22 3.94 5.60
N PHE A 86 -2.51 3.63 4.51
CA PHE A 86 -2.66 4.29 3.21
C PHE A 86 -3.66 3.59 2.28
N ALA A 87 -4.27 2.50 2.70
CA ALA A 87 -5.35 1.84 1.96
C ALA A 87 -6.68 2.59 2.16
N ALA A 88 -6.78 3.80 1.64
CA ALA A 88 -7.95 4.67 1.75
C ALA A 88 -8.45 5.09 0.36
N LEU A 89 -9.72 4.77 0.06
CA LEU A 89 -10.30 4.95 -1.29
C LEU A 89 -10.16 6.36 -1.84
N GLU A 90 -10.47 7.38 -1.04
CA GLU A 90 -10.38 8.77 -1.50
C GLU A 90 -8.95 9.16 -1.85
N TRP A 91 -8.01 8.76 -1.03
CA TRP A 91 -6.60 9.06 -1.25
C TRP A 91 -6.04 8.30 -2.45
N LEU A 92 -6.34 7.00 -2.57
CA LEU A 92 -5.93 6.19 -3.71
C LEU A 92 -6.54 6.70 -5.03
N ALA A 93 -7.81 7.16 -5.00
CA ALA A 93 -8.44 7.75 -6.17
C ALA A 93 -7.76 9.06 -6.62
N LEU A 94 -7.22 9.84 -5.69
CA LEU A 94 -6.42 11.03 -6.03
C LEU A 94 -5.08 10.62 -6.65
N VAL A 95 -4.39 9.64 -6.06
CA VAL A 95 -3.09 9.18 -6.57
C VAL A 95 -3.23 8.53 -7.94
N ALA A 96 -4.25 7.71 -8.16
CA ALA A 96 -4.51 7.05 -9.46
C ALA A 96 -4.75 8.02 -10.62
N ARG A 97 -5.01 9.30 -10.35
CA ARG A 97 -5.13 10.36 -11.38
C ARG A 97 -3.78 10.97 -11.76
N LEU A 98 -2.73 10.74 -10.97
CA LEU A 98 -1.42 11.26 -11.30
C LEU A 98 -0.73 10.35 -12.33
N PRO A 99 -0.29 10.91 -13.45
CA PRO A 99 0.42 10.12 -14.45
C PRO A 99 1.75 9.61 -13.90
N ARG A 100 2.07 8.36 -14.18
CA ARG A 100 3.33 7.70 -13.79
C ARG A 100 3.56 7.65 -12.27
N VAL A 101 2.49 7.63 -11.49
CA VAL A 101 2.54 7.42 -10.04
C VAL A 101 1.62 6.28 -9.69
N SER A 102 2.13 5.33 -8.95
CA SER A 102 1.37 4.19 -8.43
C SER A 102 1.65 3.94 -6.97
N VAL A 103 0.71 3.28 -6.30
CA VAL A 103 0.81 2.91 -4.89
C VAL A 103 0.62 1.42 -4.75
N ILE A 104 1.47 0.80 -3.94
CA ILE A 104 1.31 -0.57 -3.45
C ILE A 104 1.13 -0.49 -1.93
N THR A 105 0.06 -1.11 -1.43
CA THR A 105 -0.23 -1.17 0.01
C THR A 105 -1.01 -2.44 0.34
N ARG A 106 -1.17 -2.73 1.64
CA ARG A 106 -1.99 -3.86 2.08
C ARG A 106 -3.46 -3.60 1.82
N LEU A 107 -4.16 -4.62 1.33
CA LEU A 107 -5.61 -4.65 1.19
C LEU A 107 -6.20 -5.53 2.30
N ARG A 108 -7.33 -5.13 2.85
CA ARG A 108 -8.08 -5.95 3.79
C ARG A 108 -8.71 -7.13 3.05
N LEU A 109 -8.74 -8.30 3.68
CA LEU A 109 -9.32 -9.51 3.07
C LEU A 109 -10.85 -9.41 2.89
N ASP A 110 -11.52 -8.59 3.71
CA ASP A 110 -12.96 -8.29 3.64
C ASP A 110 -13.31 -7.12 2.70
N ALA A 111 -12.33 -6.60 1.93
CA ALA A 111 -12.55 -5.47 1.04
C ALA A 111 -13.67 -5.74 0.02
N ALA A 112 -14.55 -4.75 -0.18
CA ALA A 112 -15.67 -4.87 -1.12
C ALA A 112 -15.19 -4.65 -2.57
N LEU A 113 -14.91 -5.73 -3.27
CA LEU A 113 -14.43 -5.76 -4.64
C LEU A 113 -15.58 -6.00 -5.61
N TYR A 114 -15.49 -5.41 -6.78
CA TYR A 114 -16.49 -5.48 -7.84
C TYR A 114 -15.84 -5.66 -9.21
N ASP A 115 -16.59 -6.19 -10.15
CA ASP A 115 -16.22 -6.16 -11.55
C ASP A 115 -16.16 -4.72 -12.08
N PRO A 116 -15.39 -4.44 -13.13
CA PRO A 116 -15.48 -3.18 -13.83
C PRO A 116 -16.94 -2.90 -14.26
N PRO A 117 -17.34 -1.62 -14.31
CA PRO A 117 -18.66 -1.28 -14.83
C PRO A 117 -18.80 -1.76 -16.28
N PRO A 118 -19.97 -2.29 -16.68
CA PRO A 118 -20.20 -2.69 -18.06
C PRO A 118 -20.07 -1.49 -19.00
N PRO A 119 -19.61 -1.70 -20.23
CA PRO A 119 -19.58 -0.65 -21.26
C PRO A 119 -20.95 0.01 -21.40
N ARG A 120 -20.96 1.33 -21.57
CA ARG A 120 -22.20 2.07 -21.78
C ARG A 120 -22.70 1.86 -23.21
N ALA A 121 -23.96 1.48 -23.35
CA ALA A 121 -24.56 1.38 -24.67
C ALA A 121 -24.73 2.78 -25.31
N PRO A 122 -24.54 2.94 -26.61
CA PRO A 122 -24.83 4.18 -27.33
C PRO A 122 -26.28 4.65 -27.03
N GLY A 123 -26.45 5.93 -26.72
CA GLY A 123 -27.76 6.51 -26.41
C GLY A 123 -28.33 6.22 -25.02
N GLN A 124 -27.66 5.44 -24.19
CA GLN A 124 -28.11 5.16 -22.82
C GLN A 124 -28.14 6.44 -21.98
N ARG A 125 -29.31 6.82 -21.46
CA ARG A 125 -29.49 7.97 -20.56
C ARG A 125 -29.21 7.59 -19.11
N GLY A 126 -28.97 8.61 -18.28
CA GLY A 126 -28.73 8.47 -16.83
C GLY A 126 -27.25 8.45 -16.44
N ARG A 127 -27.01 8.38 -15.11
CA ARG A 127 -25.65 8.39 -14.54
C ARG A 127 -24.92 7.07 -14.90
N PRO A 128 -23.67 7.12 -15.38
CA PRO A 128 -22.88 5.92 -15.61
C PRO A 128 -22.73 5.07 -14.34
N ARG A 129 -22.77 3.75 -14.49
CA ARG A 129 -22.48 2.84 -13.39
C ARG A 129 -21.01 3.00 -12.95
N LEU A 130 -20.76 3.00 -11.64
CA LEU A 130 -19.42 3.12 -11.09
C LEU A 130 -18.74 1.76 -10.91
N LYS A 131 -19.51 0.68 -10.94
CA LYS A 131 -19.05 -0.71 -10.68
C LYS A 131 -19.98 -1.71 -11.32
N GLY A 132 -19.47 -2.91 -11.54
CA GLY A 132 -20.21 -4.08 -11.99
C GLY A 132 -20.77 -4.93 -10.85
N LYS A 133 -20.77 -6.24 -11.02
CA LYS A 133 -21.22 -7.23 -10.05
C LYS A 133 -20.24 -7.28 -8.87
N ARG A 134 -20.77 -7.52 -7.65
CA ARG A 134 -19.93 -7.74 -6.47
C ARG A 134 -19.21 -9.09 -6.58
N ARG A 135 -17.91 -9.08 -6.28
CA ARG A 135 -17.08 -10.28 -6.21
C ARG A 135 -17.09 -10.89 -4.81
N PRO A 136 -16.72 -12.17 -4.66
CA PRO A 136 -16.39 -12.74 -3.36
C PRO A 136 -15.34 -11.89 -2.63
N THR A 137 -15.35 -11.91 -1.31
CA THR A 137 -14.27 -11.33 -0.51
C THR A 137 -12.98 -12.15 -0.69
N LEU A 138 -11.83 -11.55 -0.42
CA LEU A 138 -10.57 -12.30 -0.49
C LEU A 138 -10.48 -13.41 0.57
N GLU A 139 -11.21 -13.28 1.68
CA GLU A 139 -11.42 -14.37 2.65
C GLU A 139 -12.14 -15.55 2.02
N ALA A 140 -13.20 -15.29 1.25
CA ALA A 140 -13.93 -16.33 0.53
C ALA A 140 -13.07 -16.97 -0.58
N VAL A 141 -12.28 -16.16 -1.31
CA VAL A 141 -11.31 -16.66 -2.30
C VAL A 141 -10.25 -17.56 -1.64
N LEU A 142 -9.78 -17.19 -0.45
CA LEU A 142 -8.80 -17.97 0.31
C LEU A 142 -9.38 -19.34 0.75
N ALA A 143 -10.65 -19.36 1.12
CA ALA A 143 -11.34 -20.57 1.60
C ALA A 143 -11.86 -21.47 0.46
N ASP A 144 -11.91 -20.99 -0.78
CA ASP A 144 -12.40 -21.76 -1.92
C ASP A 144 -11.32 -22.70 -2.44
N GLU A 145 -11.55 -24.02 -2.33
CA GLU A 145 -10.66 -25.08 -2.82
C GLU A 145 -10.42 -25.00 -4.34
N LYS A 146 -11.30 -24.36 -5.10
CA LYS A 146 -11.16 -24.16 -6.55
C LYS A 146 -10.25 -23.02 -6.93
N THR A 147 -9.81 -22.21 -5.96
CA THR A 147 -8.91 -21.10 -6.22
C THR A 147 -7.59 -21.61 -6.79
N GLN A 148 -7.23 -21.09 -7.97
CA GLN A 148 -5.97 -21.42 -8.61
C GLN A 148 -4.84 -20.62 -7.96
N TRP A 149 -3.84 -21.32 -7.46
CA TRP A 149 -2.67 -20.74 -6.83
C TRP A 149 -1.45 -20.96 -7.72
N SER A 150 -0.58 -19.97 -7.79
CA SER A 150 0.72 -20.06 -8.45
C SER A 150 1.83 -19.90 -7.43
N THR A 151 2.84 -20.73 -7.49
CA THR A 151 4.04 -20.61 -6.63
C THR A 151 4.92 -19.48 -7.14
N LEU A 152 5.41 -18.65 -6.23
CA LEU A 152 6.32 -17.55 -6.50
C LEU A 152 7.44 -17.56 -5.47
N THR A 153 8.70 -17.51 -5.95
CA THR A 153 9.87 -17.32 -5.09
C THR A 153 10.14 -15.81 -4.95
N VAL A 154 10.22 -15.34 -3.72
CA VAL A 154 10.68 -13.99 -3.36
C VAL A 154 12.13 -14.13 -2.87
N ASP A 155 13.07 -13.45 -3.54
CA ASP A 155 14.51 -13.64 -3.33
C ASP A 155 14.96 -13.26 -1.91
N ASP A 156 14.36 -12.24 -1.33
CA ASP A 156 14.64 -11.82 0.06
C ASP A 156 13.34 -11.51 0.80
N TRP A 157 12.91 -12.42 1.64
CA TRP A 157 11.71 -12.28 2.45
C TRP A 157 12.03 -11.62 3.80
N TYR A 158 11.94 -10.30 3.84
CA TYR A 158 12.18 -9.50 5.07
C TYR A 158 13.57 -9.71 5.70
N GLY A 159 14.59 -9.95 4.88
CA GLY A 159 15.95 -10.22 5.36
C GLY A 159 16.23 -11.66 5.78
N GLU A 160 15.26 -12.57 5.60
CA GLU A 160 15.39 -13.99 5.95
C GLU A 160 15.84 -14.88 4.78
N GLY A 161 16.18 -14.26 3.63
CA GLY A 161 16.55 -14.96 2.40
C GLY A 161 15.35 -15.37 1.55
N PRO A 162 15.55 -16.25 0.55
CA PRO A 162 14.52 -16.62 -0.40
C PRO A 162 13.38 -17.39 0.25
N ARG A 163 12.16 -17.09 -0.20
CA ARG A 163 10.95 -17.77 0.28
C ARG A 163 9.97 -18.05 -0.85
N GLU A 164 9.49 -19.26 -0.89
CA GLU A 164 8.36 -19.65 -1.72
C GLU A 164 7.04 -19.29 -1.03
N VAL A 165 6.15 -18.66 -1.78
CA VAL A 165 4.79 -18.32 -1.38
C VAL A 165 3.83 -18.71 -2.48
N GLU A 166 2.57 -18.94 -2.13
CA GLU A 166 1.50 -19.12 -3.10
C GLU A 166 0.73 -17.82 -3.27
N VAL A 167 0.45 -17.47 -4.51
CA VAL A 167 -0.25 -16.25 -4.87
C VAL A 167 -1.40 -16.53 -5.83
N THR A 168 -2.47 -15.74 -5.68
CA THR A 168 -3.51 -15.57 -6.70
C THR A 168 -3.80 -14.09 -6.89
N THR A 169 -4.16 -13.68 -8.10
CA THR A 169 -4.30 -12.26 -8.45
C THR A 169 -5.38 -12.04 -9.47
N ASP A 170 -5.99 -10.86 -9.41
CA ASP A 170 -6.87 -10.37 -10.47
C ASP A 170 -6.97 -8.84 -10.37
N THR A 171 -7.69 -8.23 -11.29
CA THR A 171 -8.06 -6.81 -11.25
C THR A 171 -9.50 -6.66 -10.79
N ALA A 172 -9.78 -5.59 -10.05
CA ALA A 172 -11.12 -5.31 -9.56
C ALA A 172 -11.33 -3.81 -9.37
N VAL A 173 -12.57 -3.41 -9.18
CA VAL A 173 -12.92 -2.08 -8.68
C VAL A 173 -13.15 -2.19 -7.18
N TRP A 174 -12.31 -1.55 -6.39
CA TRP A 174 -12.56 -1.39 -4.96
C TRP A 174 -13.50 -0.21 -4.74
N TYR A 175 -14.61 -0.45 -4.08
CA TYR A 175 -15.66 0.55 -3.89
C TYR A 175 -16.35 0.41 -2.52
N HIS A 176 -16.63 1.54 -1.91
CA HIS A 176 -17.51 1.67 -0.76
C HIS A 176 -18.52 2.80 -1.01
N ALA A 177 -19.73 2.68 -0.48
CA ALA A 177 -20.77 3.69 -0.65
C ALA A 177 -20.28 5.07 -0.17
N GLY A 178 -20.56 6.10 -0.96
CA GLY A 178 -20.10 7.48 -0.67
C GLY A 178 -18.64 7.76 -0.99
N LYS A 179 -17.86 6.78 -1.47
CA LYS A 179 -16.45 6.93 -1.82
C LYS A 179 -16.25 6.80 -3.34
N PRO A 180 -15.18 7.37 -3.90
CA PRO A 180 -14.84 7.14 -5.30
C PRO A 180 -14.44 5.69 -5.54
N PRO A 181 -14.82 5.09 -6.70
CA PRO A 181 -14.31 3.79 -7.09
C PRO A 181 -12.84 3.88 -7.48
N VAL A 182 -12.06 2.85 -7.15
CA VAL A 182 -10.65 2.74 -7.53
C VAL A 182 -10.43 1.40 -8.22
N ALA A 183 -9.96 1.44 -9.47
CA ALA A 183 -9.48 0.25 -10.14
C ALA A 183 -8.15 -0.17 -9.51
N ILE A 184 -8.04 -1.43 -9.14
CA ILE A 184 -6.86 -2.00 -8.49
C ILE A 184 -6.51 -3.35 -9.10
N ARG A 185 -5.23 -3.69 -9.11
CA ARG A 185 -4.78 -5.08 -9.11
C ARG A 185 -4.60 -5.50 -7.66
N TRP A 186 -5.11 -6.67 -7.30
CA TRP A 186 -4.87 -7.26 -5.99
C TRP A 186 -4.08 -8.55 -6.11
N VAL A 187 -3.29 -8.87 -5.12
CA VAL A 187 -2.56 -10.13 -4.97
C VAL A 187 -2.88 -10.68 -3.59
N LEU A 188 -3.45 -11.87 -3.53
CA LEU A 188 -3.66 -12.63 -2.29
C LEU A 188 -2.49 -13.58 -2.13
N ILE A 189 -1.92 -13.63 -0.94
CA ILE A 189 -0.68 -14.34 -0.63
C ILE A 189 -0.93 -15.26 0.55
N ARG A 190 -0.50 -16.52 0.42
CA ARG A 190 -0.45 -17.46 1.55
C ARG A 190 0.89 -18.20 1.58
N ASP A 191 1.26 -18.67 2.75
CA ASP A 191 2.42 -19.53 2.93
C ASP A 191 1.95 -20.99 2.94
N PRO A 192 2.43 -21.86 2.05
CA PRO A 192 2.11 -23.28 2.08
C PRO A 192 2.48 -23.97 3.40
N GLN A 193 3.43 -23.40 4.14
CA GLN A 193 3.90 -23.91 5.44
C GLN A 193 3.28 -23.17 6.63
N GLU A 194 2.30 -22.31 6.40
CA GLU A 194 1.56 -21.53 7.43
C GLU A 194 2.41 -20.72 8.41
N ARG A 195 3.64 -20.35 8.02
CA ARG A 195 4.57 -19.57 8.87
C ARG A 195 4.08 -18.12 9.09
N PHE A 196 3.22 -17.61 8.22
CA PHE A 196 2.56 -16.32 8.39
C PHE A 196 1.10 -16.37 7.95
N LYS A 197 0.30 -15.46 8.50
CA LYS A 197 -1.13 -15.34 8.14
C LYS A 197 -1.30 -14.85 6.70
N PRO A 198 -2.27 -15.39 5.95
CA PRO A 198 -2.61 -14.87 4.63
C PRO A 198 -2.81 -13.36 4.63
N GLN A 199 -2.36 -12.73 3.57
CA GLN A 199 -2.44 -11.28 3.41
C GLN A 199 -2.70 -10.92 1.96
N ALA A 200 -3.25 -9.73 1.73
CA ALA A 200 -3.44 -9.23 0.39
C ALA A 200 -2.76 -7.87 0.20
N LEU A 201 -2.27 -7.65 -1.00
CA LEU A 201 -1.76 -6.37 -1.49
C LEU A 201 -2.70 -5.81 -2.55
N LEU A 202 -2.69 -4.50 -2.70
CA LEU A 202 -3.26 -3.81 -3.85
C LEU A 202 -2.20 -2.95 -4.55
N SER A 203 -2.37 -2.77 -5.84
CA SER A 203 -1.69 -1.76 -6.64
C SER A 203 -2.70 -0.91 -7.40
N THR A 204 -2.44 0.40 -7.50
CA THR A 204 -3.22 1.30 -8.37
C THR A 204 -2.80 1.20 -9.84
N ASN A 205 -1.67 0.56 -10.14
CA ASN A 205 -1.29 0.17 -11.49
C ASN A 205 -1.72 -1.27 -11.73
N LEU A 206 -2.50 -1.50 -12.78
CA LEU A 206 -3.11 -2.79 -13.09
C LEU A 206 -2.14 -3.75 -13.82
N GLU A 207 -1.04 -3.24 -14.35
CA GLU A 207 -0.09 -3.98 -15.18
C GLU A 207 1.05 -4.64 -14.38
N TYR A 208 1.23 -4.27 -13.10
CA TYR A 208 2.30 -4.86 -12.30
C TYR A 208 2.07 -6.35 -12.05
N THR A 209 3.13 -7.13 -12.21
CA THR A 209 3.11 -8.56 -11.90
C THR A 209 3.09 -8.82 -10.40
N CYS A 210 2.65 -10.02 -9.99
CA CYS A 210 2.72 -10.45 -8.59
C CYS A 210 4.14 -10.34 -8.03
N ALA A 211 5.14 -10.77 -8.81
CA ALA A 211 6.55 -10.72 -8.42
C ALA A 211 7.01 -9.29 -8.12
N GLN A 212 6.70 -8.33 -9.00
CA GLN A 212 7.04 -6.93 -8.78
C GLN A 212 6.37 -6.37 -7.52
N MET A 213 5.05 -6.63 -7.36
CA MET A 213 4.30 -6.13 -6.21
C MET A 213 4.86 -6.68 -4.89
N LEU A 214 5.17 -7.98 -4.85
CA LEU A 214 5.73 -8.61 -3.65
C LEU A 214 7.15 -8.12 -3.37
N ALA A 215 8.04 -8.14 -4.36
CA ALA A 215 9.42 -7.69 -4.21
C ALA A 215 9.49 -6.26 -3.65
N TRP A 216 8.74 -5.32 -4.24
CA TRP A 216 8.72 -3.94 -3.73
C TRP A 216 8.07 -3.81 -2.35
N PHE A 217 7.01 -4.57 -2.08
CA PHE A 217 6.35 -4.51 -0.78
C PHE A 217 7.23 -5.06 0.34
N VAL A 218 7.95 -6.16 0.09
CA VAL A 218 8.90 -6.73 1.04
C VAL A 218 10.07 -5.78 1.27
N CYS A 219 10.61 -5.15 0.22
CA CYS A 219 11.67 -4.15 0.37
C CYS A 219 11.29 -2.98 1.30
N ARG A 220 10.01 -2.68 1.52
CA ARG A 220 9.56 -1.67 2.48
C ARG A 220 10.08 -1.95 3.91
N TRP A 221 10.32 -3.21 4.26
CA TRP A 221 10.90 -3.59 5.55
C TRP A 221 12.24 -2.91 5.84
N THR A 222 13.04 -2.62 4.83
CA THR A 222 14.33 -1.95 5.00
C THR A 222 14.20 -0.56 5.63
N MET A 223 13.01 0.08 5.59
CA MET A 223 12.74 1.31 6.34
C MET A 223 12.78 1.08 7.85
N GLU A 224 12.27 -0.06 8.33
CA GLU A 224 12.27 -0.43 9.75
C GLU A 224 13.69 -0.67 10.22
N VAL A 225 14.50 -1.34 9.39
CA VAL A 225 15.94 -1.56 9.63
C VAL A 225 16.69 -0.21 9.69
N THR A 226 16.44 0.71 8.75
CA THR A 226 17.07 2.05 8.79
C THR A 226 16.72 2.81 10.06
N PHE A 227 15.47 2.76 10.53
CA PHE A 227 15.10 3.39 11.82
C PHE A 227 15.71 2.69 13.03
N GLU A 228 15.89 1.38 12.98
CA GLU A 228 16.56 0.63 14.05
C GLU A 228 18.04 1.00 14.13
N GLU A 229 18.74 1.01 13.01
CA GLU A 229 20.14 1.44 12.92
C GLU A 229 20.31 2.91 13.39
N ALA A 230 19.45 3.82 12.93
CA ALA A 230 19.49 5.20 13.38
C ALA A 230 19.32 5.33 14.91
N ARG A 231 18.45 4.53 15.53
CA ARG A 231 18.27 4.54 16.99
C ARG A 231 19.43 3.91 17.75
N ALA A 232 20.13 2.96 17.13
CA ALA A 232 21.26 2.29 17.77
C ALA A 232 22.56 3.12 17.72
N HIS A 233 22.68 4.03 16.74
CA HIS A 233 23.92 4.74 16.44
C HIS A 233 23.85 6.27 16.51
N LEU A 234 22.65 6.84 16.73
CA LEU A 234 22.41 8.28 16.95
C LEU A 234 21.88 8.56 18.34
#